data_e865d8a7e93f8b658c75d732fbdebc12
#
_entry.id   e865d8a7e93f8b658c75d732fbdebc12
#
_cell.length_a   1.000
_cell.length_b   1.000
_cell.length_c   1.000
_cell.angle_alpha   90.00
_cell.angle_beta   90.00
_cell.angle_gamma   90.00
#
_symmetry.space_group_name_H-M   'P 1'
#
loop_
_entity.id
_entity.type
_entity.pdbx_description
1 polymer ?
#
loop_
_entity_poly.entity_id
_entity_poly.type
_entity_poly.pdbx_seq_one_letter_code
_entity_poly.pdbx_strand_id
1 'polypeptide(L)'
;MPPAQWVTPAGPPQQPWSPPAPRSVLFPVTISLVLIALGVLGAVDSLGGSIDGGAYPALALAVVGAGLLVGAWRGRSRGLIFVGLIFAAATAGAVAADRAEDFGRDRVDLAIRATTIADLPASVDYGVGTARYDLTAVDFTGVDATSNLSIGAGELLVIVSRDVDVTVKARVGLGEADLFNDESGGPSTERTITDLGGDGVGGGTLDLTMDVGLGHLEVRRG
;
A
#
# COMPACT_ATOMS: atom_id res chain seq x y z
N MET A 1 -78.78 48.13 -9.50
CA MET A 1 -77.50 47.69 -8.87
C MET A 1 -77.67 46.21 -8.57
N PRO A 2 -76.84 45.32 -9.20
CA PRO A 2 -76.88 43.90 -8.84
C PRO A 2 -76.18 43.71 -7.51
N PRO A 3 -76.60 42.76 -6.69
CA PRO A 3 -75.99 42.50 -5.36
C PRO A 3 -74.55 41.93 -5.52
N ALA A 4 -73.70 42.42 -4.68
CA ALA A 4 -72.27 41.96 -4.58
C ALA A 4 -72.26 40.46 -4.26
N GLN A 5 -71.70 39.66 -5.15
CA GLN A 5 -71.40 38.24 -4.89
C GLN A 5 -70.17 38.15 -4.04
N TRP A 6 -70.34 37.64 -2.82
CA TRP A 6 -69.21 37.33 -1.95
C TRP A 6 -68.46 36.12 -2.50
N VAL A 7 -67.27 36.34 -3.03
CA VAL A 7 -66.34 35.26 -3.41
C VAL A 7 -65.74 34.70 -2.14
N THR A 8 -66.09 33.49 -1.77
CA THR A 8 -65.44 32.76 -0.70
C THR A 8 -63.95 32.50 -1.08
N PRO A 9 -62.98 32.85 -0.22
CA PRO A 9 -61.58 32.58 -0.52
C PRO A 9 -61.41 31.06 -0.70
N ALA A 10 -60.75 30.66 -1.78
CA ALA A 10 -60.36 29.26 -1.99
C ALA A 10 -59.48 28.80 -0.84
N GLY A 11 -59.87 27.74 -0.13
CA GLY A 11 -59.05 27.16 0.93
C GLY A 11 -57.66 26.74 0.40
N PRO A 12 -56.67 26.66 1.28
CA PRO A 12 -55.32 26.26 0.88
C PRO A 12 -55.35 24.91 0.15
N PRO A 13 -54.52 24.74 -0.90
CA PRO A 13 -54.48 23.52 -1.66
C PRO A 13 -54.15 22.34 -0.75
N GLN A 14 -55.06 21.37 -0.66
CA GLN A 14 -54.87 20.15 0.08
C GLN A 14 -53.77 19.35 -0.65
N GLN A 15 -52.58 19.23 -0.01
CA GLN A 15 -51.55 18.37 -0.52
C GLN A 15 -52.07 16.93 -0.54
N PRO A 16 -51.91 16.21 -1.65
CA PRO A 16 -52.30 14.80 -1.71
C PRO A 16 -51.49 14.02 -0.68
N TRP A 17 -52.17 13.31 0.24
CA TRP A 17 -51.54 12.44 1.19
C TRP A 17 -50.82 11.32 0.45
N SER A 18 -49.45 11.35 0.44
CA SER A 18 -48.63 10.31 -0.15
C SER A 18 -48.43 9.23 0.90
N PRO A 19 -48.81 7.97 0.68
CA PRO A 19 -48.56 6.89 1.62
C PRO A 19 -47.04 6.75 1.82
N PRO A 20 -46.55 6.45 3.06
CA PRO A 20 -45.16 6.26 3.33
C PRO A 20 -44.58 5.15 2.46
N ALA A 21 -43.46 5.41 1.80
CA ALA A 21 -42.80 4.44 0.94
C ALA A 21 -42.52 3.14 1.69
N PRO A 22 -42.79 1.95 1.12
CA PRO A 22 -42.60 0.69 1.76
C PRO A 22 -41.10 0.55 2.15
N ARG A 23 -40.85 0.31 3.45
CA ARG A 23 -39.52 0.07 3.98
C ARG A 23 -38.94 -1.17 3.33
N SER A 24 -37.77 -1.06 2.72
CA SER A 24 -37.09 -2.21 2.12
C SER A 24 -36.63 -3.15 3.24
N VAL A 25 -37.18 -4.35 3.29
CA VAL A 25 -36.77 -5.41 4.25
C VAL A 25 -35.44 -6.04 3.88
N LEU A 26 -34.86 -5.71 2.72
CA LEU A 26 -33.58 -6.24 2.25
C LEU A 26 -32.42 -5.81 3.17
N PHE A 27 -32.42 -4.58 3.64
CA PHE A 27 -31.35 -4.06 4.51
C PHE A 27 -31.21 -4.85 5.82
N PRO A 28 -32.26 -5.04 6.64
CA PRO A 28 -32.11 -5.83 7.87
C PRO A 28 -31.83 -7.31 7.62
N VAL A 29 -32.35 -7.89 6.54
CA VAL A 29 -32.07 -9.28 6.16
C VAL A 29 -30.61 -9.48 5.80
N THR A 30 -30.01 -8.58 5.03
CA THR A 30 -28.58 -8.68 4.66
C THR A 30 -27.69 -8.55 5.89
N ILE A 31 -27.96 -7.59 6.78
CA ILE A 31 -27.18 -7.43 8.02
C ILE A 31 -27.29 -8.68 8.89
N SER A 32 -28.50 -9.24 9.07
CA SER A 32 -28.68 -10.45 9.85
C SER A 32 -27.91 -11.64 9.25
N LEU A 33 -27.88 -11.76 7.93
CA LEU A 33 -27.14 -12.83 7.23
C LEU A 33 -25.63 -12.69 7.42
N VAL A 34 -25.11 -11.46 7.35
CA VAL A 34 -23.69 -11.18 7.63
C VAL A 34 -23.34 -11.56 9.07
N LEU A 35 -24.14 -11.16 10.04
CA LEU A 35 -23.91 -11.49 11.46
C LEU A 35 -23.96 -12.98 11.72
N ILE A 36 -24.89 -13.71 11.11
CA ILE A 36 -24.97 -15.17 11.23
C ILE A 36 -23.72 -15.82 10.59
N ALA A 37 -23.31 -15.39 9.40
CA ALA A 37 -22.15 -15.94 8.73
C ALA A 37 -20.85 -15.70 9.54
N LEU A 38 -20.67 -14.50 10.09
CA LEU A 38 -19.53 -14.18 10.96
C LEU A 38 -19.58 -14.98 12.28
N GLY A 39 -20.78 -15.15 12.84
CA GLY A 39 -20.96 -15.95 14.06
C GLY A 39 -20.63 -17.43 13.85
N VAL A 40 -21.00 -18.01 12.72
CA VAL A 40 -20.64 -19.39 12.34
C VAL A 40 -19.14 -19.52 12.14
N LEU A 41 -18.50 -18.56 11.44
CA LEU A 41 -17.06 -18.57 11.23
C LEU A 41 -16.30 -18.49 12.56
N GLY A 42 -16.70 -17.58 13.46
CA GLY A 42 -16.12 -17.47 14.80
C GLY A 42 -16.32 -18.72 15.66
N ALA A 43 -17.46 -19.41 15.51
CA ALA A 43 -17.70 -20.68 16.19
C ALA A 43 -16.77 -21.80 15.66
N VAL A 44 -16.55 -21.89 14.36
CA VAL A 44 -15.62 -22.86 13.76
C VAL A 44 -14.17 -22.58 14.20
N ASP A 45 -13.77 -21.34 14.25
CA ASP A 45 -12.44 -20.91 14.71
C ASP A 45 -12.24 -21.29 16.21
N SER A 46 -13.23 -21.04 17.05
CA SER A 46 -13.18 -21.38 18.49
C SER A 46 -13.15 -22.89 18.76
N LEU A 47 -13.60 -23.72 17.81
CA LEU A 47 -13.58 -25.20 17.89
C LEU A 47 -12.25 -25.81 17.36
N GLY A 48 -11.23 -25.01 17.10
CA GLY A 48 -9.91 -25.46 16.70
C GLY A 48 -9.68 -25.53 15.19
N GLY A 49 -10.55 -24.91 14.40
CA GLY A 49 -10.30 -24.66 12.98
C GLY A 49 -9.29 -23.51 12.84
N SER A 50 -8.11 -23.75 12.29
CA SER A 50 -7.17 -22.68 11.96
C SER A 50 -7.71 -21.89 10.75
N ILE A 51 -8.49 -20.84 11.03
CA ILE A 51 -9.02 -19.95 10.00
C ILE A 51 -8.11 -18.72 9.94
N ASP A 52 -7.50 -18.48 8.78
CA ASP A 52 -6.73 -17.27 8.53
C ASP A 52 -7.58 -16.01 8.82
N GLY A 53 -7.00 -15.03 9.52
CA GLY A 53 -7.67 -13.76 9.85
C GLY A 53 -8.27 -13.06 8.63
N GLY A 54 -7.69 -13.26 7.44
CA GLY A 54 -8.22 -12.78 6.15
C GLY A 54 -9.54 -13.41 5.71
N ALA A 55 -9.92 -14.57 6.26
CA ALA A 55 -11.18 -15.24 5.90
C ALA A 55 -12.42 -14.47 6.41
N TYR A 56 -12.32 -13.77 7.53
CA TYR A 56 -13.42 -12.98 8.10
C TYR A 56 -13.86 -11.83 7.21
N PRO A 57 -12.97 -10.94 6.76
CA PRO A 57 -13.34 -9.87 5.84
C PRO A 57 -13.73 -10.40 4.46
N ALA A 58 -13.11 -11.47 3.99
CA ALA A 58 -13.46 -12.08 2.71
C ALA A 58 -14.88 -12.65 2.70
N LEU A 59 -15.30 -13.34 3.77
CA LEU A 59 -16.66 -13.84 3.91
C LEU A 59 -17.69 -12.71 3.99
N ALA A 60 -17.41 -11.68 4.80
CA ALA A 60 -18.25 -10.51 4.89
C ALA A 60 -18.44 -9.82 3.52
N LEU A 61 -17.36 -9.67 2.76
CA LEU A 61 -17.38 -9.10 1.41
C LEU A 61 -18.20 -9.98 0.45
N ALA A 62 -18.05 -11.30 0.51
CA ALA A 62 -18.81 -12.24 -0.33
C ALA A 62 -20.32 -12.16 -0.05
N VAL A 63 -20.73 -12.08 1.22
CA VAL A 63 -22.15 -11.96 1.60
C VAL A 63 -22.72 -10.62 1.19
N VAL A 64 -21.98 -9.52 1.38
CA VAL A 64 -22.40 -8.18 0.92
C VAL A 64 -22.46 -8.14 -0.61
N GLY A 65 -21.48 -8.70 -1.31
CA GLY A 65 -21.46 -8.78 -2.76
C GLY A 65 -22.67 -9.55 -3.32
N ALA A 66 -23.01 -10.69 -2.73
CA ALA A 66 -24.21 -11.44 -3.07
C ALA A 66 -25.49 -10.63 -2.79
N GLY A 67 -25.55 -9.91 -1.68
CA GLY A 67 -26.66 -9.00 -1.36
C GLY A 67 -26.82 -7.86 -2.37
N LEU A 68 -25.72 -7.30 -2.86
CA LEU A 68 -25.71 -6.28 -3.91
C LEU A 68 -26.22 -6.83 -5.25
N LEU A 69 -25.82 -8.04 -5.63
CA LEU A 69 -26.31 -8.71 -6.85
C LEU A 69 -27.84 -8.92 -6.81
N VAL A 70 -28.34 -9.42 -5.68
CA VAL A 70 -29.80 -9.59 -5.48
C VAL A 70 -30.51 -8.23 -5.44
N GLY A 71 -29.90 -7.23 -4.83
CA GLY A 71 -30.42 -5.85 -4.77
C GLY A 71 -30.46 -5.16 -6.13
N ALA A 72 -29.47 -5.40 -6.98
CA ALA A 72 -29.42 -4.88 -8.34
C ALA A 72 -30.55 -5.46 -9.22
N TRP A 73 -30.84 -6.73 -9.04
CA TRP A 73 -31.97 -7.38 -9.75
C TRP A 73 -33.34 -6.83 -9.35
N ARG A 74 -33.48 -6.38 -8.10
CA ARG A 74 -34.74 -5.82 -7.57
C ARG A 74 -34.87 -4.29 -7.70
N GLY A 75 -33.86 -3.61 -8.18
CA GLY A 75 -33.92 -2.24 -8.72
C GLY A 75 -34.16 -1.10 -7.72
N ARG A 76 -33.96 -1.25 -6.40
CA ARG A 76 -34.36 -0.21 -5.43
C ARG A 76 -33.51 -0.03 -4.17
N SER A 77 -32.20 -0.37 -4.21
CA SER A 77 -31.38 -0.41 -2.99
C SER A 77 -30.26 0.63 -2.94
N ARG A 78 -30.59 1.94 -2.97
CA ARG A 78 -29.58 3.00 -2.75
C ARG A 78 -28.82 2.83 -1.42
N GLY A 79 -29.50 2.31 -0.37
CA GLY A 79 -28.87 2.02 0.92
C GLY A 79 -27.84 0.89 0.89
N LEU A 80 -28.03 -0.15 0.07
CA LEU A 80 -27.08 -1.26 -0.07
C LEU A 80 -25.77 -0.84 -0.75
N ILE A 81 -25.80 0.15 -1.63
CA ILE A 81 -24.59 0.72 -2.26
C ILE A 81 -23.72 1.39 -1.19
N PHE A 82 -24.33 2.16 -0.28
CA PHE A 82 -23.59 2.79 0.82
C PHE A 82 -23.00 1.75 1.78
N VAL A 83 -23.74 0.71 2.13
CA VAL A 83 -23.25 -0.39 2.99
C VAL A 83 -22.13 -1.15 2.30
N GLY A 84 -22.27 -1.46 1.00
CA GLY A 84 -21.20 -2.10 0.22
C GLY A 84 -19.92 -1.25 0.16
N LEU A 85 -20.06 0.06 -0.01
CA LEU A 85 -18.92 0.98 -0.02
C LEU A 85 -18.23 1.05 1.36
N ILE A 86 -19.00 1.09 2.44
CA ILE A 86 -18.45 1.08 3.81
C ILE A 86 -17.69 -0.24 4.07
N PHE A 87 -18.28 -1.39 3.69
CA PHE A 87 -17.61 -2.67 3.85
C PHE A 87 -16.38 -2.81 2.96
N ALA A 88 -16.42 -2.32 1.72
CA ALA A 88 -15.26 -2.30 0.84
C ALA A 88 -14.13 -1.43 1.42
N ALA A 89 -14.47 -0.26 1.97
CA ALA A 89 -13.49 0.61 2.64
C ALA A 89 -12.95 -0.04 3.93
N ALA A 90 -13.80 -0.69 4.72
CA ALA A 90 -13.37 -1.41 5.94
C ALA A 90 -12.47 -2.60 5.59
N THR A 91 -12.78 -3.36 4.54
CA THR A 91 -11.94 -4.48 4.08
C THR A 91 -10.61 -3.98 3.54
N ALA A 92 -10.62 -2.92 2.73
CA ALA A 92 -9.38 -2.30 2.26
C ALA A 92 -8.53 -1.77 3.43
N GLY A 93 -9.16 -1.18 4.44
CA GLY A 93 -8.51 -0.72 5.66
C GLY A 93 -7.92 -1.86 6.48
N ALA A 94 -8.65 -2.99 6.64
CA ALA A 94 -8.16 -4.16 7.36
C ALA A 94 -6.96 -4.81 6.65
N VAL A 95 -7.04 -4.97 5.32
CA VAL A 95 -5.91 -5.50 4.52
C VAL A 95 -4.71 -4.55 4.56
N ALA A 96 -4.95 -3.23 4.56
CA ALA A 96 -3.88 -2.25 4.71
C ALA A 96 -3.27 -2.29 6.13
N ALA A 97 -4.08 -2.52 7.16
CA ALA A 97 -3.61 -2.66 8.55
C ALA A 97 -2.80 -3.93 8.75
N ASP A 98 -3.26 -5.09 8.22
CA ASP A 98 -2.49 -6.34 8.27
C ASP A 98 -1.13 -6.19 7.56
N ARG A 99 -1.12 -5.57 6.39
CA ARG A 99 0.14 -5.26 5.70
C ARG A 99 1.01 -4.28 6.48
N ALA A 100 0.42 -3.26 7.10
CA ALA A 100 1.15 -2.32 7.93
C ALA A 100 1.74 -2.99 9.19
N GLU A 101 1.07 -3.99 9.76
CA GLU A 101 1.61 -4.79 10.87
C GLU A 101 2.75 -5.71 10.41
N ASP A 102 2.65 -6.32 9.25
CA ASP A 102 3.73 -7.09 8.64
C ASP A 102 4.92 -6.18 8.31
N PHE A 103 4.70 -5.00 7.72
CA PHE A 103 5.73 -3.98 7.52
C PHE A 103 6.35 -3.51 8.84
N GLY A 104 5.61 -3.50 9.95
CA GLY A 104 6.12 -3.13 11.27
C GLY A 104 6.94 -4.24 11.94
N ARG A 105 6.65 -5.51 11.66
CA ARG A 105 7.40 -6.67 12.16
C ARG A 105 8.69 -6.90 11.41
N ASP A 106 8.74 -6.58 10.13
CA ASP A 106 9.92 -6.69 9.27
C ASP A 106 10.71 -5.36 9.19
N ARG A 107 10.66 -4.56 10.26
CA ARG A 107 11.50 -3.38 10.34
C ARG A 107 12.95 -3.80 10.44
N VAL A 108 13.70 -3.51 9.40
CA VAL A 108 15.12 -3.82 9.32
C VAL A 108 15.92 -2.59 9.73
N ASP A 109 16.67 -2.71 10.82
CA ASP A 109 17.76 -1.80 11.15
C ASP A 109 19.05 -2.57 10.95
N LEU A 110 19.57 -2.55 9.73
CA LEU A 110 20.71 -3.37 9.32
C LEU A 110 21.90 -2.50 8.96
N ALA A 111 23.02 -2.75 9.64
CA ALA A 111 24.30 -2.19 9.27
C ALA A 111 25.26 -3.35 8.95
N ILE A 112 25.49 -3.55 7.67
CA ILE A 112 26.43 -4.56 7.19
C ILE A 112 27.74 -3.87 6.82
N ARG A 113 28.83 -4.33 7.39
CA ARG A 113 30.17 -4.03 6.94
C ARG A 113 30.70 -5.24 6.19
N ALA A 114 30.76 -5.14 4.87
CA ALA A 114 31.38 -6.17 4.05
C ALA A 114 32.90 -6.02 4.08
N THR A 115 33.60 -7.12 4.17
CA THR A 115 35.07 -7.19 4.11
C THR A 115 35.54 -7.97 2.89
N THR A 116 34.64 -8.75 2.30
CA THR A 116 34.91 -9.54 1.10
C THR A 116 33.76 -9.39 0.11
N ILE A 117 33.99 -9.69 -1.15
CA ILE A 117 32.94 -9.71 -2.20
C ILE A 117 31.83 -10.72 -1.88
N ALA A 118 32.18 -11.82 -1.19
CA ALA A 118 31.22 -12.83 -0.77
C ALA A 118 30.18 -12.29 0.26
N ASP A 119 30.51 -11.21 0.98
CA ASP A 119 29.61 -10.56 1.92
C ASP A 119 28.62 -9.62 1.22
N LEU A 120 28.83 -9.32 -0.08
CA LEU A 120 27.93 -8.50 -0.87
C LEU A 120 26.76 -9.36 -1.36
N PRO A 121 25.53 -9.08 -0.95
CA PRO A 121 24.37 -9.83 -1.43
C PRO A 121 24.12 -9.57 -2.91
N ALA A 122 23.89 -10.61 -3.69
CA ALA A 122 23.54 -10.47 -5.10
C ALA A 122 22.15 -9.81 -5.30
N SER A 123 21.22 -10.09 -4.38
CA SER A 123 19.90 -9.46 -4.35
C SER A 123 19.31 -9.53 -2.94
N VAL A 124 18.76 -8.41 -2.48
CA VAL A 124 18.05 -8.31 -1.20
C VAL A 124 16.82 -7.43 -1.36
N ASP A 125 15.75 -7.84 -0.71
CA ASP A 125 14.50 -7.09 -0.65
C ASP A 125 14.06 -6.92 0.80
N TYR A 126 13.90 -5.68 1.22
CA TYR A 126 13.46 -5.29 2.56
C TYR A 126 12.10 -4.61 2.52
N GLY A 127 11.26 -4.90 3.50
CA GLY A 127 9.95 -4.27 3.63
C GLY A 127 10.06 -2.81 4.06
N VAL A 128 10.42 -2.56 5.30
CA VAL A 128 10.52 -1.21 5.90
C VAL A 128 11.72 -1.12 6.83
N GLY A 129 12.41 0.02 6.83
CA GLY A 129 13.48 0.27 7.82
C GLY A 129 14.65 1.05 7.27
N THR A 130 15.83 0.83 7.87
CA THR A 130 17.09 1.42 7.44
C THR A 130 18.08 0.30 7.13
N ALA A 131 18.63 0.32 5.93
CA ALA A 131 19.68 -0.59 5.52
C ALA A 131 20.94 0.20 5.14
N ARG A 132 22.04 -0.11 5.83
CA ARG A 132 23.34 0.52 5.58
C ARG A 132 24.35 -0.53 5.19
N TYR A 133 24.96 -0.37 4.03
CA TYR A 133 26.03 -1.20 3.52
C TYR A 133 27.33 -0.41 3.47
N ASP A 134 28.33 -0.87 4.22
CA ASP A 134 29.68 -0.31 4.22
C ASP A 134 30.60 -1.27 3.45
N LEU A 135 30.93 -0.88 2.22
CA LEU A 135 31.79 -1.64 1.30
C LEU A 135 33.19 -1.06 1.21
N THR A 136 33.57 -0.16 2.11
CA THR A 136 34.87 0.55 2.07
C THR A 136 36.06 -0.38 2.25
N ALA A 137 35.88 -1.54 2.90
CA ALA A 137 36.91 -2.51 3.16
C ALA A 137 36.99 -3.64 2.11
N VAL A 138 36.09 -3.64 1.14
CA VAL A 138 36.06 -4.66 0.08
C VAL A 138 37.08 -4.32 -1.00
N ASP A 139 37.91 -5.30 -1.35
CA ASP A 139 38.83 -5.20 -2.50
C ASP A 139 38.09 -5.70 -3.76
N PHE A 140 37.84 -4.80 -4.70
CA PHE A 140 37.20 -5.09 -5.98
C PHE A 140 38.21 -5.31 -7.11
N THR A 141 39.52 -5.27 -6.84
CA THR A 141 40.55 -5.33 -7.88
C THR A 141 40.38 -6.53 -8.81
N GLY A 142 40.16 -6.27 -10.08
CA GLY A 142 39.96 -7.30 -11.11
C GLY A 142 38.68 -8.11 -11.01
N VAL A 143 37.69 -7.61 -10.27
CA VAL A 143 36.38 -8.25 -10.09
C VAL A 143 35.27 -7.36 -10.61
N ASP A 144 34.31 -7.97 -11.32
CA ASP A 144 33.05 -7.36 -11.72
C ASP A 144 31.96 -7.87 -10.79
N ALA A 145 31.43 -7.01 -9.94
CA ALA A 145 30.38 -7.34 -8.96
C ALA A 145 29.07 -6.66 -9.32
N THR A 146 27.96 -7.35 -9.04
CA THR A 146 26.61 -6.81 -9.22
C THR A 146 25.79 -7.03 -7.96
N SER A 147 25.05 -6.02 -7.52
CA SER A 147 24.16 -6.12 -6.38
C SER A 147 22.84 -5.39 -6.65
N ASN A 148 21.72 -6.04 -6.27
CA ASN A 148 20.39 -5.47 -6.35
C ASN A 148 19.83 -5.30 -4.94
N LEU A 149 19.60 -4.06 -4.53
CA LEU A 149 19.11 -3.71 -3.21
C LEU A 149 17.75 -3.02 -3.33
N SER A 150 16.73 -3.56 -2.68
CA SER A 150 15.38 -3.02 -2.70
C SER A 150 14.87 -2.78 -1.27
N ILE A 151 14.17 -1.66 -1.06
CA ILE A 151 13.45 -1.37 0.17
C ILE A 151 12.10 -0.74 -0.14
N GLY A 152 11.05 -1.31 0.46
CA GLY A 152 9.69 -0.79 0.26
C GLY A 152 9.49 0.60 0.83
N ALA A 153 9.94 0.86 2.06
CA ALA A 153 9.90 2.18 2.68
C ALA A 153 11.02 2.38 3.71
N GLY A 154 11.73 3.49 3.62
CA GLY A 154 12.78 3.84 4.58
C GLY A 154 14.02 4.45 3.96
N GLU A 155 15.19 4.07 4.47
CA GLU A 155 16.49 4.61 4.07
C GLU A 155 17.42 3.50 3.62
N LEU A 156 18.04 3.69 2.46
CA LEU A 156 19.04 2.79 1.92
C LEU A 156 20.33 3.56 1.66
N LEU A 157 21.37 3.27 2.47
CA LEU A 157 22.67 3.90 2.39
C LEU A 157 23.73 2.90 1.96
N VAL A 158 24.49 3.19 0.92
CA VAL A 158 25.64 2.40 0.47
C VAL A 158 26.89 3.27 0.48
N ILE A 159 27.91 2.82 1.19
CA ILE A 159 29.23 3.47 1.22
C ILE A 159 30.19 2.59 0.46
N VAL A 160 30.70 3.09 -0.65
CA VAL A 160 31.59 2.33 -1.55
C VAL A 160 33.05 2.69 -1.33
N SER A 161 33.96 1.78 -1.73
CA SER A 161 35.40 2.03 -1.72
C SER A 161 35.76 3.20 -2.63
N ARG A 162 36.92 3.83 -2.38
CA ARG A 162 37.40 5.00 -3.15
C ARG A 162 37.83 4.68 -4.55
N ASP A 163 38.32 3.45 -4.78
CA ASP A 163 39.04 3.08 -5.98
C ASP A 163 38.22 2.17 -6.94
N VAL A 164 36.98 1.79 -6.54
CA VAL A 164 36.11 0.96 -7.36
C VAL A 164 35.33 1.82 -8.37
N ASP A 165 35.23 1.37 -9.62
CA ASP A 165 34.36 1.95 -10.63
C ASP A 165 32.92 1.54 -10.34
N VAL A 166 32.03 2.49 -10.03
CA VAL A 166 30.66 2.19 -9.63
C VAL A 166 29.67 2.73 -10.64
N THR A 167 28.78 1.87 -11.10
CA THR A 167 27.58 2.28 -11.86
C THR A 167 26.36 2.05 -10.98
N VAL A 168 25.68 3.14 -10.61
CA VAL A 168 24.46 3.10 -9.81
C VAL A 168 23.26 3.36 -10.70
N LYS A 169 22.28 2.44 -10.66
CA LYS A 169 20.93 2.61 -11.21
C LYS A 169 19.98 2.75 -10.03
N ALA A 170 19.55 3.96 -9.73
CA ALA A 170 18.68 4.28 -8.62
C ALA A 170 17.25 4.55 -9.11
N ARG A 171 16.27 3.98 -8.40
CA ARG A 171 14.85 4.29 -8.54
C ARG A 171 14.27 4.65 -7.20
N VAL A 172 13.57 5.77 -7.13
CA VAL A 172 12.82 6.19 -5.94
C VAL A 172 11.39 6.51 -6.35
N GLY A 173 10.43 5.80 -5.78
CA GLY A 173 9.01 6.00 -6.09
C GLY A 173 8.50 7.33 -5.58
N LEU A 174 8.78 7.66 -4.32
CA LEU A 174 8.52 8.97 -3.73
C LEU A 174 9.57 9.25 -2.65
N GLY A 175 10.36 10.30 -2.84
CA GLY A 175 11.44 10.65 -1.90
C GLY A 175 12.60 11.30 -2.60
N GLU A 176 13.81 11.00 -2.11
CA GLU A 176 15.05 11.64 -2.54
C GLU A 176 16.15 10.60 -2.79
N ALA A 177 16.95 10.83 -3.82
CA ALA A 177 18.15 10.06 -4.13
C ALA A 177 19.35 11.01 -4.14
N ASP A 178 20.36 10.71 -3.31
CA ASP A 178 21.66 11.35 -3.32
C ASP A 178 22.72 10.37 -3.81
N LEU A 179 23.23 10.59 -4.99
CA LEU A 179 24.23 9.74 -5.62
C LEU A 179 25.53 10.52 -5.80
N PHE A 180 26.50 10.28 -4.93
CA PHE A 180 27.81 10.97 -4.98
C PHE A 180 27.70 12.51 -4.95
N ASN A 181 26.79 13.04 -4.09
CA ASN A 181 26.44 14.48 -3.99
C ASN A 181 25.62 15.04 -5.17
N ASP A 182 25.06 14.20 -6.03
CA ASP A 182 24.04 14.59 -7.01
C ASP A 182 22.65 14.27 -6.43
N GLU A 183 22.01 15.29 -5.87
CA GLU A 183 20.69 15.17 -5.25
C GLU A 183 19.58 15.22 -6.32
N SER A 184 18.63 14.33 -6.21
CA SER A 184 17.45 14.26 -7.07
C SER A 184 16.25 13.79 -6.28
N GLY A 185 15.17 14.55 -6.28
CA GLY A 185 13.97 14.24 -5.50
C GLY A 185 12.68 14.44 -6.28
N GLY A 186 11.61 13.81 -5.79
CA GLY A 186 10.28 13.91 -6.34
C GLY A 186 9.59 12.57 -6.57
N PRO A 187 8.43 12.57 -7.22
CA PRO A 187 7.75 11.33 -7.58
C PRO A 187 8.41 10.65 -8.79
N SER A 188 8.62 9.34 -8.70
CA SER A 188 9.19 8.49 -9.77
C SER A 188 10.53 8.97 -10.28
N THR A 189 11.46 9.20 -9.37
CA THR A 189 12.84 9.57 -9.71
C THR A 189 13.61 8.33 -10.19
N GLU A 190 14.19 8.38 -11.39
CA GLU A 190 15.10 7.36 -11.92
C GLU A 190 16.40 8.04 -12.35
N ARG A 191 17.54 7.52 -11.86
CA ARG A 191 18.88 8.05 -12.14
C ARG A 191 19.86 6.94 -12.40
N THR A 192 20.76 7.18 -13.33
CA THR A 192 21.93 6.33 -13.56
C THR A 192 23.17 7.20 -13.54
N ILE A 193 24.08 6.89 -12.62
CA ILE A 193 25.35 7.60 -12.48
C ILE A 193 26.48 6.57 -12.53
N THR A 194 27.54 6.91 -13.24
CA THR A 194 28.79 6.16 -13.23
C THR A 194 29.88 7.05 -12.62
N ASP A 195 30.52 6.57 -11.57
CA ASP A 195 31.61 7.24 -10.89
C ASP A 195 32.84 6.33 -10.90
N LEU A 196 33.92 6.80 -11.48
CA LEU A 196 35.17 6.02 -11.72
C LEU A 196 36.14 6.02 -10.55
N GLY A 197 35.76 6.60 -9.41
CA GLY A 197 36.67 6.66 -8.27
C GLY A 197 37.74 7.73 -8.36
N GLY A 198 38.61 7.72 -7.37
CA GLY A 198 39.71 8.69 -7.24
C GLY A 198 40.92 8.38 -8.12
N ASP A 199 41.08 7.15 -8.53
CA ASP A 199 42.20 6.63 -9.36
C ASP A 199 41.86 6.58 -10.86
N GLY A 200 40.63 6.91 -11.25
CA GLY A 200 40.14 6.83 -12.62
C GLY A 200 39.70 5.40 -12.98
N VAL A 201 39.72 5.07 -14.27
CA VAL A 201 39.32 3.73 -14.74
C VAL A 201 40.25 2.66 -14.18
N GLY A 202 39.72 1.78 -13.32
CA GLY A 202 40.47 0.71 -12.67
C GLY A 202 39.86 0.24 -11.36
N GLY A 203 40.61 -0.55 -10.58
CA GLY A 203 40.13 -0.98 -9.23
C GLY A 203 38.98 -2.00 -9.21
N GLY A 204 38.50 -2.45 -10.37
CA GLY A 204 37.32 -3.33 -10.50
C GLY A 204 36.03 -2.58 -10.71
N THR A 205 34.92 -3.29 -11.01
CA THR A 205 33.62 -2.69 -11.30
C THR A 205 32.54 -3.17 -10.32
N LEU A 206 31.63 -2.25 -9.96
CA LEU A 206 30.46 -2.52 -9.13
C LEU A 206 29.19 -1.96 -9.77
N ASP A 207 28.32 -2.83 -10.24
CA ASP A 207 27.01 -2.46 -10.74
C ASP A 207 25.99 -2.56 -9.60
N LEU A 208 25.48 -1.42 -9.15
CA LEU A 208 24.43 -1.32 -8.13
C LEU A 208 23.09 -0.97 -8.77
N THR A 209 22.09 -1.81 -8.56
CA THR A 209 20.68 -1.47 -8.82
C THR A 209 19.99 -1.27 -7.49
N MET A 210 19.40 -0.11 -7.27
CA MET A 210 18.81 0.28 -5.99
C MET A 210 17.39 0.79 -6.21
N ASP A 211 16.44 0.18 -5.52
CA ASP A 211 15.02 0.53 -5.62
C ASP A 211 14.47 0.90 -4.24
N VAL A 212 13.96 2.12 -4.09
CA VAL A 212 13.29 2.60 -2.87
C VAL A 212 11.86 3.01 -3.23
N GLY A 213 10.87 2.35 -2.61
CA GLY A 213 9.47 2.71 -2.84
C GLY A 213 9.13 4.08 -2.27
N LEU A 214 9.41 4.29 -0.98
CA LEU A 214 9.18 5.54 -0.26
C LEU A 214 10.38 5.84 0.64
N GLY A 215 11.04 6.99 0.51
CA GLY A 215 12.09 7.37 1.44
C GLY A 215 13.33 7.97 0.81
N HIS A 216 14.48 7.61 1.37
CA HIS A 216 15.77 8.19 1.00
C HIS A 216 16.75 7.11 0.54
N LEU A 217 17.45 7.42 -0.56
CA LEU A 217 18.50 6.58 -1.11
C LEU A 217 19.79 7.39 -1.18
N GLU A 218 20.85 6.90 -0.57
CA GLU A 218 22.16 7.57 -0.57
C GLU A 218 23.28 6.62 -1.01
N VAL A 219 24.10 7.06 -1.94
CA VAL A 219 25.35 6.39 -2.29
C VAL A 219 26.49 7.38 -2.21
N ARG A 220 27.48 7.04 -1.40
CA ARG A 220 28.64 7.90 -1.21
C ARG A 220 29.93 7.11 -1.14
N ARG A 221 31.06 7.80 -1.31
CA ARG A 221 32.39 7.23 -1.07
C ARG A 221 32.79 7.32 0.39
N GLY A 222 33.52 6.32 0.88
CA GLY A 222 34.04 6.26 2.24
C GLY A 222 35.43 6.82 2.41
#